data_7f6823e5f4c77b5e1c50eea3ea9af4a1
#
_entry.id   7f6823e5f4c77b5e1c50eea3ea9af4a1
#
_cell.length_a   1.000
_cell.length_b   1.000
_cell.length_c   1.000
_cell.angle_alpha   90.00
_cell.angle_beta   90.00
_cell.angle_gamma   90.00
#
_symmetry.space_group_name_H-M   'P 1'
#
loop_
_entity.id
_entity.type
_entity.pdbx_description
1 polymer ?
#
loop_
_entity_poly.entity_id
_entity_poly.type
_entity_poly.pdbx_seq_one_letter_code
_entity_poly.pdbx_strand_id
1 'polypeptide(L)'
;MKFITKLTFLNLFIATTTFGADFQYFLSPYFYKNPQSYWVNGSQNIKYNLGELFSKAINQTGNNFYKCSNESISDAVINIYPVTVYSPATYQLQSDVKIRIYSLKKKNIDELLVIEKQVVYLDTNSEHKIIDHYKNVSNKIYQSLQALELGTDKKMNGEICNAL
;
A
#
# COMPACT_ATOMS: atom_id res chain seq x y z
N MET A 1 -56.13 -24.32 29.37
CA MET A 1 -54.80 -23.71 29.64
C MET A 1 -53.85 -24.08 28.50
N LYS A 2 -53.51 -23.13 27.63
CA LYS A 2 -52.55 -23.34 26.52
C LYS A 2 -51.25 -22.66 26.92
N PHE A 3 -50.20 -23.45 27.17
CA PHE A 3 -48.83 -22.94 27.36
C PHE A 3 -48.23 -22.63 26.00
N ILE A 4 -47.95 -21.37 25.75
CA ILE A 4 -47.20 -20.92 24.58
C ILE A 4 -45.73 -20.76 25.03
N THR A 5 -44.91 -21.72 24.62
CA THR A 5 -43.46 -21.69 24.81
C THR A 5 -42.85 -20.71 23.80
N LYS A 6 -42.45 -19.54 24.26
CA LYS A 6 -41.67 -18.61 23.42
C LYS A 6 -40.26 -19.15 23.25
N LEU A 7 -39.96 -19.63 22.06
CA LEU A 7 -38.59 -19.97 21.65
C LEU A 7 -37.86 -18.71 21.27
N THR A 8 -36.98 -18.23 22.16
CA THR A 8 -36.11 -17.09 21.92
C THR A 8 -34.93 -17.59 21.08
N PHE A 9 -34.92 -17.28 19.77
CA PHE A 9 -33.76 -17.49 18.92
C PHE A 9 -32.66 -16.48 19.30
N LEU A 10 -31.66 -16.97 20.00
CA LEU A 10 -30.42 -16.25 20.27
C LEU A 10 -29.59 -16.26 18.98
N ASN A 11 -29.68 -15.19 18.18
CA ASN A 11 -28.80 -14.97 17.03
C ASN A 11 -27.39 -14.74 17.54
N LEU A 12 -26.58 -15.81 17.59
CA LEU A 12 -25.16 -15.74 17.82
C LEU A 12 -24.51 -15.10 16.57
N PHE A 13 -24.33 -13.79 16.58
CA PHE A 13 -23.45 -13.10 15.61
C PHE A 13 -22.03 -13.58 15.88
N ILE A 14 -21.60 -14.60 15.16
CA ILE A 14 -20.18 -14.92 15.03
C ILE A 14 -19.59 -13.81 14.18
N ALA A 15 -19.01 -12.81 14.84
CA ALA A 15 -18.14 -11.84 14.17
C ALA A 15 -16.94 -12.64 13.67
N THR A 16 -16.97 -13.05 12.41
CA THR A 16 -15.78 -13.52 11.70
C THR A 16 -14.84 -12.34 11.63
N THR A 17 -13.90 -12.25 12.57
CA THR A 17 -12.75 -11.38 12.42
C THR A 17 -11.99 -11.87 11.19
N THR A 18 -12.26 -11.27 10.04
CA THR A 18 -11.39 -11.41 8.88
C THR A 18 -10.07 -10.76 9.27
N PHE A 19 -9.14 -11.57 9.75
CA PHE A 19 -7.75 -11.15 9.86
C PHE A 19 -7.32 -10.77 8.45
N GLY A 20 -7.13 -9.47 8.22
CA GLY A 20 -6.60 -8.98 6.96
C GLY A 20 -5.24 -9.63 6.71
N ALA A 21 -4.93 -9.91 5.46
CA ALA A 21 -3.62 -10.46 5.10
C ALA A 21 -2.50 -9.46 5.46
N ASP A 22 -1.38 -9.99 5.92
CA ASP A 22 -0.19 -9.23 6.29
C ASP A 22 0.79 -9.19 5.12
N PHE A 23 1.31 -8.02 4.79
CA PHE A 23 2.26 -7.85 3.69
C PHE A 23 3.55 -7.19 4.17
N GLN A 24 4.69 -7.75 3.79
CA GLN A 24 5.95 -7.04 3.87
C GLN A 24 6.22 -6.31 2.56
N TYR A 25 6.66 -5.04 2.64
CA TYR A 25 7.01 -4.29 1.45
C TYR A 25 8.49 -3.94 1.40
N PHE A 26 9.04 -3.98 0.19
CA PHE A 26 10.34 -3.47 -0.16
C PHE A 26 10.16 -2.29 -1.12
N LEU A 27 10.84 -1.22 -0.83
CA LEU A 27 10.94 -0.05 -1.71
C LEU A 27 12.42 0.18 -2.02
N SER A 28 12.76 0.19 -3.30
CA SER A 28 14.16 0.29 -3.72
C SER A 28 14.89 1.48 -3.06
N PRO A 29 16.12 1.28 -2.56
CA PRO A 29 16.95 2.36 -2.00
C PRO A 29 17.12 3.56 -2.94
N TYR A 30 16.96 3.35 -4.25
CA TYR A 30 16.98 4.41 -5.24
C TYR A 30 15.96 5.53 -4.94
N PHE A 31 14.76 5.17 -4.49
CA PHE A 31 13.70 6.14 -4.17
C PHE A 31 14.00 6.98 -2.94
N TYR A 32 14.81 6.48 -2.01
CA TYR A 32 15.24 7.21 -0.83
C TYR A 32 16.44 8.13 -1.12
N LYS A 33 17.29 7.76 -2.08
CA LYS A 33 18.54 8.48 -2.37
C LYS A 33 18.39 9.55 -3.44
N ASN A 34 17.36 9.46 -4.27
CA ASN A 34 17.16 10.33 -5.43
C ASN A 34 15.87 11.14 -5.27
N PRO A 35 15.95 12.34 -4.67
CA PRO A 35 14.79 13.23 -4.56
C PRO A 35 14.29 13.61 -5.96
N GLN A 36 12.98 13.56 -6.13
CA GLN A 36 12.30 13.97 -7.35
C GLN A 36 12.05 15.47 -7.34
N SER A 37 12.21 16.08 -8.49
CA SER A 37 12.00 17.51 -8.67
C SER A 37 10.71 17.78 -9.41
N TYR A 38 9.89 18.68 -8.86
CA TYR A 38 8.67 19.15 -9.50
C TYR A 38 8.70 20.64 -9.75
N TRP A 39 8.34 21.05 -10.96
CA TRP A 39 8.12 22.44 -11.29
C TRP A 39 6.74 22.85 -10.79
N VAL A 40 6.67 23.84 -9.93
CA VAL A 40 5.43 24.41 -9.42
C VAL A 40 5.38 25.90 -9.80
N ASN A 41 4.21 26.40 -10.13
CA ASN A 41 3.99 27.81 -10.48
C ASN A 41 4.90 28.36 -11.61
N GLY A 42 5.37 27.49 -12.49
CA GLY A 42 6.18 27.88 -13.65
C GLY A 42 7.60 28.36 -13.35
N SER A 43 7.97 28.57 -12.08
CA SER A 43 9.26 29.16 -11.72
C SER A 43 9.97 28.49 -10.56
N GLN A 44 9.30 27.68 -9.75
CA GLN A 44 9.91 27.05 -8.59
C GLN A 44 10.08 25.56 -8.82
N ASN A 45 11.29 25.06 -8.56
CA ASN A 45 11.62 23.66 -8.56
C ASN A 45 11.71 23.17 -7.11
N ILE A 46 10.77 22.30 -6.73
CA ILE A 46 10.71 21.73 -5.39
C ILE A 46 11.17 20.28 -5.46
N LYS A 47 12.03 19.89 -4.52
CA LYS A 47 12.54 18.53 -4.41
C LYS A 47 11.88 17.81 -3.25
N TYR A 48 11.36 16.61 -3.53
CA TYR A 48 10.78 15.73 -2.52
C TYR A 48 11.48 14.38 -2.52
N ASN A 49 11.74 13.85 -1.33
CA ASN A 49 12.15 12.46 -1.17
C ASN A 49 10.90 11.58 -1.19
N LEU A 50 10.52 11.12 -2.39
CA LEU A 50 9.29 10.36 -2.56
C LEU A 50 9.31 9.02 -1.82
N GLY A 51 10.48 8.40 -1.65
CA GLY A 51 10.60 7.16 -0.88
C GLY A 51 10.23 7.34 0.59
N GLU A 52 10.68 8.46 1.21
CA GLU A 52 10.30 8.79 2.58
C GLU A 52 8.82 9.12 2.70
N LEU A 53 8.27 9.91 1.78
CA LEU A 53 6.86 10.29 1.78
C LEU A 53 5.95 9.08 1.57
N PHE A 54 6.33 8.17 0.69
CA PHE A 54 5.61 6.92 0.46
C PHE A 54 5.62 6.03 1.71
N SER A 55 6.77 5.88 2.36
CA SER A 55 6.88 5.10 3.60
C SER A 55 6.07 5.73 4.76
N LYS A 56 6.09 7.06 4.90
CA LYS A 56 5.23 7.78 5.86
C LYS A 56 3.75 7.50 5.57
N ALA A 57 3.35 7.54 4.30
CA ALA A 57 1.97 7.31 3.88
C ALA A 57 1.51 5.88 4.23
N ILE A 58 2.29 4.86 3.89
CA ILE A 58 1.98 3.45 4.23
C ILE A 58 1.74 3.31 5.73
N ASN A 59 2.65 3.84 6.56
CA ASN A 59 2.54 3.75 8.02
C ASN A 59 1.30 4.46 8.59
N GLN A 60 0.73 5.41 7.85
CA GLN A 60 -0.46 6.17 8.26
C GLN A 60 -1.78 5.57 7.77
N THR A 61 -1.77 4.57 6.91
CA THR A 61 -3.03 3.98 6.37
C THR A 61 -3.70 3.01 7.34
N GLY A 62 -2.99 2.52 8.35
CA GLY A 62 -3.51 1.47 9.24
C GLY A 62 -3.67 0.10 8.57
N ASN A 63 -3.23 -0.07 7.32
CA ASN A 63 -3.19 -1.34 6.64
C ASN A 63 -2.04 -2.20 7.20
N ASN A 64 -2.17 -3.52 7.10
CA ASN A 64 -1.16 -4.48 7.57
C ASN A 64 0.03 -4.55 6.62
N PHE A 65 0.72 -3.42 6.45
CA PHE A 65 1.98 -3.32 5.74
C PHE A 65 3.15 -3.15 6.71
N TYR A 66 4.17 -3.96 6.54
CA TYR A 66 5.40 -3.88 7.33
C TYR A 66 6.60 -3.72 6.38
N LYS A 67 7.58 -2.93 6.80
CA LYS A 67 8.82 -2.84 6.05
C LYS A 67 9.50 -4.21 6.01
N CYS A 68 10.03 -4.60 4.85
CA CYS A 68 10.70 -5.87 4.65
C CYS A 68 11.86 -6.07 5.65
N SER A 69 11.81 -7.17 6.40
CA SER A 69 12.78 -7.53 7.44
C SER A 69 12.89 -9.05 7.50
N ASN A 70 14.11 -9.56 7.69
CA ASN A 70 14.38 -10.99 7.78
C ASN A 70 13.66 -11.69 8.95
N GLU A 71 13.34 -10.94 9.99
CA GLU A 71 12.72 -11.47 11.21
C GLU A 71 11.19 -11.48 11.14
N SER A 72 10.61 -10.82 10.14
CA SER A 72 9.17 -10.68 10.01
C SER A 72 8.57 -11.84 9.21
N ILE A 73 7.31 -12.17 9.52
CA ILE A 73 6.52 -13.20 8.84
C ILE A 73 5.31 -12.52 8.20
N SER A 74 4.97 -12.91 6.97
CA SER A 74 3.85 -12.32 6.23
C SER A 74 3.20 -13.30 5.27
N ASP A 75 2.05 -12.95 4.72
CA ASP A 75 1.38 -13.71 3.66
C ASP A 75 2.08 -13.57 2.32
N ALA A 76 2.65 -12.39 2.08
CA ALA A 76 3.47 -12.13 0.90
C ALA A 76 4.48 -11.01 1.16
N VAL A 77 5.57 -11.02 0.37
CA VAL A 77 6.51 -9.92 0.24
C VAL A 77 6.24 -9.23 -1.08
N ILE A 78 6.15 -7.92 -1.08
CA ILE A 78 5.93 -7.12 -2.28
C ILE A 78 7.09 -6.18 -2.53
N ASN A 79 7.52 -6.09 -3.78
CA ASN A 79 8.49 -5.11 -4.22
C ASN A 79 7.76 -4.02 -4.99
N ILE A 80 7.86 -2.78 -4.51
CA ILE A 80 7.09 -1.64 -5.00
C ILE A 80 7.97 -0.72 -5.83
N TYR A 81 7.55 -0.43 -7.05
CA TYR A 81 8.22 0.45 -8.02
C TYR A 81 7.30 1.63 -8.37
N PRO A 82 7.27 2.70 -7.58
CA PRO A 82 6.44 3.87 -7.89
C PRO A 82 7.12 4.77 -8.92
N VAL A 83 6.34 5.23 -9.89
CA VAL A 83 6.71 6.34 -10.77
C VAL A 83 5.68 7.43 -10.56
N THR A 84 6.10 8.58 -10.05
CA THR A 84 5.19 9.69 -9.74
C THR A 84 5.58 10.92 -10.54
N VAL A 85 4.61 11.47 -11.24
CA VAL A 85 4.75 12.67 -12.06
C VAL A 85 3.73 13.73 -11.64
N TYR A 86 4.12 14.99 -11.77
CA TYR A 86 3.24 16.13 -11.55
C TYR A 86 3.15 16.99 -12.81
N SER A 87 1.94 17.30 -13.23
CA SER A 87 1.65 18.21 -14.33
C SER A 87 1.20 19.56 -13.77
N PRO A 88 2.02 20.61 -13.80
CA PRO A 88 1.63 21.92 -13.29
C PRO A 88 0.54 22.59 -14.13
N ALA A 89 0.43 22.24 -15.43
CA ALA A 89 -0.61 22.79 -16.31
C ALA A 89 -2.02 22.30 -15.96
N THR A 90 -2.14 21.09 -15.42
CA THR A 90 -3.43 20.47 -15.05
C THR A 90 -3.56 20.28 -13.55
N TYR A 91 -2.54 20.67 -12.77
CA TYR A 91 -2.44 20.39 -11.33
C TYR A 91 -2.63 18.91 -11.01
N GLN A 92 -2.21 18.02 -11.90
CA GLN A 92 -2.41 16.59 -11.74
C GLN A 92 -1.15 15.91 -11.18
N LEU A 93 -1.29 15.25 -10.04
CA LEU A 93 -0.32 14.32 -9.48
C LEU A 93 -0.77 12.90 -9.88
N GLN A 94 0.10 12.17 -10.57
CA GLN A 94 -0.18 10.80 -10.99
C GLN A 94 0.93 9.89 -10.51
N SER A 95 0.55 8.74 -9.94
CA SER A 95 1.45 7.65 -9.63
C SER A 95 1.06 6.39 -10.40
N ASP A 96 2.01 5.84 -11.13
CA ASP A 96 1.95 4.53 -11.74
C ASP A 96 2.86 3.60 -10.92
N VAL A 97 2.27 2.64 -10.23
CA VAL A 97 2.98 1.80 -9.29
C VAL A 97 2.96 0.35 -9.76
N LYS A 98 4.11 -0.14 -10.19
CA LYS A 98 4.32 -1.55 -10.50
C LYS A 98 4.70 -2.28 -9.23
N ILE A 99 4.08 -3.43 -8.99
CA ILE A 99 4.30 -4.25 -7.80
C ILE A 99 4.62 -5.66 -8.25
N ARG A 100 5.71 -6.21 -7.74
CA ARG A 100 6.02 -7.63 -7.85
C ARG A 100 5.68 -8.32 -6.55
N ILE A 101 4.96 -9.43 -6.64
CA ILE A 101 4.39 -10.15 -5.50
C ILE A 101 5.07 -11.50 -5.39
N TYR A 102 5.65 -11.77 -4.23
CA TYR A 102 6.26 -13.03 -3.85
C TYR A 102 5.40 -13.68 -2.77
N SER A 103 4.85 -14.85 -3.04
CA SER A 103 4.05 -15.59 -2.07
C SER A 103 4.26 -17.10 -2.20
N LEU A 104 4.06 -17.86 -1.11
CA LEU A 104 4.15 -19.30 -1.14
C LEU A 104 2.96 -19.97 -1.87
N LYS A 105 1.85 -19.26 -2.04
CA LYS A 105 0.67 -19.76 -2.74
C LYS A 105 0.89 -19.87 -4.25
N LYS A 106 1.71 -18.97 -4.79
CA LYS A 106 1.93 -18.86 -6.23
C LYS A 106 3.37 -19.23 -6.57
N LYS A 107 3.53 -20.12 -7.55
CA LYS A 107 4.87 -20.56 -8.01
C LYS A 107 5.60 -19.49 -8.80
N ASN A 108 4.86 -18.57 -9.42
CA ASN A 108 5.39 -17.50 -10.25
C ASN A 108 5.25 -16.16 -9.54
N ILE A 109 6.14 -15.24 -9.85
CA ILE A 109 6.04 -13.84 -9.43
C ILE A 109 4.86 -13.21 -10.16
N ASP A 110 3.86 -12.74 -9.42
CA ASP A 110 2.79 -11.95 -9.99
C ASP A 110 3.18 -10.48 -10.08
N GLU A 111 2.71 -9.83 -11.12
CA GLU A 111 2.86 -8.38 -11.28
C GLU A 111 1.48 -7.71 -11.23
N LEU A 112 1.41 -6.61 -10.51
CA LEU A 112 0.23 -5.77 -10.38
C LEU A 112 0.60 -4.34 -10.76
N LEU A 113 -0.26 -3.66 -11.50
CA LEU A 113 -0.15 -2.24 -11.79
C LEU A 113 -1.27 -1.48 -11.10
N VAL A 114 -0.90 -0.51 -10.26
CA VAL A 114 -1.84 0.40 -9.60
C VAL A 114 -1.61 1.81 -10.14
N ILE A 115 -2.68 2.44 -10.62
CA ILE A 115 -2.65 3.82 -11.10
C ILE A 115 -3.52 4.68 -10.19
N GLU A 116 -2.94 5.77 -9.69
CA GLU A 116 -3.64 6.80 -8.92
C GLU A 116 -3.43 8.15 -9.57
N LYS A 117 -4.53 8.92 -9.70
CA LYS A 117 -4.51 10.28 -10.21
C LYS A 117 -5.28 11.18 -9.28
N GLN A 118 -4.69 12.31 -8.93
CA GLN A 118 -5.30 13.30 -8.05
C GLN A 118 -5.04 14.71 -8.60
N VAL A 119 -6.07 15.54 -8.62
CA VAL A 119 -5.89 16.97 -8.89
C VAL A 119 -5.49 17.65 -7.60
N VAL A 120 -4.29 18.22 -7.58
CA VAL A 120 -3.71 18.84 -6.40
C VAL A 120 -2.79 19.99 -6.80
N TYR A 121 -2.98 21.15 -6.19
CA TYR A 121 -2.05 22.25 -6.34
C TYR A 121 -0.86 22.06 -5.42
N LEU A 122 0.35 21.91 -5.99
CA LEU A 122 1.59 21.79 -5.23
C LEU A 122 2.25 23.18 -5.09
N ASP A 123 2.75 23.44 -3.88
CA ASP A 123 3.53 24.60 -3.48
C ASP A 123 4.69 24.15 -2.57
N THR A 124 5.47 25.08 -2.04
CA THR A 124 6.61 24.78 -1.17
C THR A 124 6.27 24.00 0.10
N ASN A 125 5.02 23.98 0.52
CA ASN A 125 4.53 23.33 1.75
C ASN A 125 3.62 22.13 1.49
N SER A 126 3.71 21.53 0.30
CA SER A 126 2.77 20.51 -0.15
C SER A 126 3.16 19.07 0.20
N GLU A 127 4.14 18.86 1.09
CA GLU A 127 4.53 17.49 1.51
C GLU A 127 3.32 16.67 1.98
N HIS A 128 2.44 17.27 2.78
CA HIS A 128 1.22 16.61 3.27
C HIS A 128 0.29 16.17 2.13
N LYS A 129 0.18 16.95 1.05
CA LYS A 129 -0.66 16.62 -0.11
C LYS A 129 -0.11 15.41 -0.87
N ILE A 130 1.22 15.29 -0.97
CA ILE A 130 1.87 14.13 -1.57
C ILE A 130 1.70 12.89 -0.67
N ILE A 131 1.80 13.05 0.65
CA ILE A 131 1.52 11.96 1.60
C ILE A 131 0.07 11.48 1.44
N ASP A 132 -0.91 12.38 1.36
CA ASP A 132 -2.32 11.99 1.19
C ASP A 132 -2.56 11.29 -0.15
N HIS A 133 -1.90 11.73 -1.22
CA HIS A 133 -1.91 11.01 -2.49
C HIS A 133 -1.37 9.58 -2.34
N TYR A 134 -0.25 9.41 -1.66
CA TYR A 134 0.33 8.09 -1.43
C TYR A 134 -0.46 7.21 -0.47
N LYS A 135 -1.25 7.78 0.45
CA LYS A 135 -2.22 7.00 1.23
C LYS A 135 -3.28 6.37 0.32
N ASN A 136 -3.78 7.12 -0.66
CA ASN A 136 -4.73 6.59 -1.64
C ASN A 136 -4.09 5.48 -2.48
N VAL A 137 -2.85 5.68 -2.94
CA VAL A 137 -2.06 4.64 -3.63
C VAL A 137 -1.94 3.39 -2.76
N SER A 138 -1.51 3.54 -1.49
CA SER A 138 -1.31 2.43 -0.56
C SER A 138 -2.61 1.66 -0.30
N ASN A 139 -3.73 2.36 -0.13
CA ASN A 139 -5.04 1.74 0.05
C ASN A 139 -5.45 0.91 -1.18
N LYS A 140 -5.24 1.44 -2.39
CA LYS A 140 -5.51 0.70 -3.63
C LYS A 140 -4.63 -0.54 -3.76
N ILE A 141 -3.34 -0.42 -3.42
CA ILE A 141 -2.41 -1.56 -3.39
C ILE A 141 -2.95 -2.64 -2.44
N TYR A 142 -3.28 -2.25 -1.22
CA TYR A 142 -3.77 -3.18 -0.20
C TYR A 142 -5.05 -3.90 -0.64
N GLN A 143 -6.04 -3.17 -1.15
CA GLN A 143 -7.28 -3.74 -1.68
C GLN A 143 -7.03 -4.72 -2.83
N SER A 144 -6.13 -4.37 -3.75
CA SER A 144 -5.77 -5.23 -4.87
C SER A 144 -5.06 -6.51 -4.42
N LEU A 145 -4.19 -6.43 -3.41
CA LEU A 145 -3.51 -7.59 -2.84
C LEU A 145 -4.47 -8.50 -2.08
N GLN A 146 -5.42 -7.94 -1.33
CA GLN A 146 -6.46 -8.73 -0.66
C GLN A 146 -7.32 -9.51 -1.65
N ALA A 147 -7.68 -8.90 -2.79
CA ALA A 147 -8.45 -9.55 -3.85
C ALA A 147 -7.72 -10.75 -4.50
N LEU A 148 -6.39 -10.84 -4.34
CA LEU A 148 -5.60 -11.98 -4.84
C LEU A 148 -5.63 -13.19 -3.91
N GLU A 149 -6.24 -13.08 -2.72
CA GLU A 149 -6.36 -14.16 -1.73
C GLU A 149 -5.02 -14.85 -1.47
N LEU A 150 -3.96 -14.08 -1.21
CA LEU A 150 -2.59 -14.57 -1.06
C LEU A 150 -2.35 -15.30 0.26
N GLY A 151 -3.23 -15.15 1.24
CA GLY A 151 -3.14 -15.81 2.54
C GLY A 151 -3.11 -17.33 2.41
N THR A 152 -2.23 -17.96 3.17
CA THR A 152 -2.08 -19.42 3.27
C THR A 152 -1.84 -19.79 4.73
N ASP A 153 -2.00 -21.08 5.07
CA ASP A 153 -1.61 -21.61 6.40
C ASP A 153 -0.09 -21.50 6.65
N LYS A 154 0.69 -21.31 5.57
CA LYS A 154 2.13 -21.12 5.63
C LYS A 154 2.47 -19.66 5.32
N LYS A 155 3.11 -19.01 6.27
CA LYS A 155 3.61 -17.64 6.11
C LYS A 155 5.01 -17.65 5.49
N MET A 156 5.34 -16.59 4.75
CA MET A 156 6.69 -16.34 4.27
C MET A 156 7.55 -15.73 5.39
N ASN A 157 8.79 -16.19 5.51
CA ASN A 157 9.79 -15.47 6.28
C ASN A 157 10.38 -14.33 5.42
N GLY A 158 11.00 -13.37 6.07
CA GLY A 158 11.56 -12.21 5.39
C GLY A 158 12.93 -12.43 4.73
N GLU A 159 13.46 -13.66 4.64
CA GLU A 159 14.78 -13.92 4.02
C GLU A 159 14.84 -13.42 2.57
N ILE A 160 13.72 -13.43 1.85
CA ILE A 160 13.64 -12.89 0.49
C ILE A 160 13.96 -11.38 0.44
N CYS A 161 13.84 -10.66 1.55
CA CYS A 161 14.19 -9.25 1.63
C CYS A 161 15.67 -8.96 1.33
N ASN A 162 16.54 -9.95 1.55
CA ASN A 162 17.97 -9.86 1.24
C ASN A 162 18.27 -10.02 -0.26
N ALA A 163 17.34 -10.63 -0.99
CA ALA A 163 17.50 -10.88 -2.42
C ALA A 163 16.90 -9.79 -3.30
N LEU A 164 16.16 -8.84 -2.71
CA LEU A 164 15.51 -7.71 -3.39
C LEU A 164 16.35 -6.43 -3.31
#